data_936d1358e2941647e51121926b5224e3
#
_entry.id   936d1358e2941647e51121926b5224e3
#
_cell.length_a   1.000
_cell.length_b   1.000
_cell.length_c   1.000
_cell.angle_alpha   90.00
_cell.angle_beta   90.00
_cell.angle_gamma   90.00
#
_symmetry.space_group_name_H-M   'P 1'
#
loop_
_entity.id
_entity.type
_entity.pdbx_description
1 polymer ?
#
loop_
_entity_poly.entity_id
_entity_poly.type
_entity_poly.pdbx_seq_one_letter_code
_entity_poly.pdbx_strand_id
1 'polypeptide(L)'
;MAMLAQTPPMGFNTWNTFGPNINEQMMLEITDVMVERGYRDAGYKYVVIDDCWSMRERNENGELVADPEKFPHGMKFIADYVHSKGLKFGMYSCAGIRTCAGFPSSFDHEYQDARTFASWGVDFLKYDWCFDEAQSPQGAYR
;
A
#
# COMPACT_ATOMS: atom_id res chain seq x y z
N MET A 1 -19.81 -2.42 15.78
CA MET A 1 -18.83 -2.01 14.76
C MET A 1 -17.55 -1.61 15.48
N ALA A 2 -16.40 -2.20 15.12
CA ALA A 2 -15.12 -1.71 15.65
C ALA A 2 -14.89 -0.30 15.07
N MET A 3 -14.57 0.67 15.94
CA MET A 3 -14.23 2.00 15.47
C MET A 3 -12.85 1.95 14.82
N LEU A 4 -12.74 2.38 13.56
CA LEU A 4 -11.49 2.47 12.83
C LEU A 4 -10.72 3.74 13.25
N ALA A 5 -9.38 3.67 13.16
CA ALA A 5 -8.48 4.82 13.29
C ALA A 5 -8.68 5.67 14.57
N GLN A 6 -8.88 5.04 15.71
CA GLN A 6 -9.00 5.74 17.01
C GLN A 6 -7.73 6.50 17.42
N THR A 7 -6.60 6.04 16.91
CA THR A 7 -5.26 6.66 17.11
C THR A 7 -4.54 6.70 15.77
N PRO A 8 -3.56 7.60 15.59
CA PRO A 8 -2.70 7.59 14.40
C PRO A 8 -2.06 6.20 14.21
N PRO A 9 -1.98 5.70 12.96
CA PRO A 9 -1.33 4.43 12.69
C PRO A 9 0.16 4.51 13.01
N MET A 10 0.67 3.50 13.72
CA MET A 10 2.09 3.35 14.02
C MET A 10 2.64 2.16 13.22
N GLY A 11 3.75 2.36 12.51
CA GLY A 11 4.34 1.32 11.70
C GLY A 11 5.53 1.80 10.91
N PHE A 12 5.93 0.98 9.93
CA PHE A 12 7.01 1.26 9.00
C PHE A 12 6.45 1.46 7.60
N ASN A 13 6.91 2.50 6.90
CA ASN A 13 6.63 2.75 5.49
C ASN A 13 7.95 2.72 4.71
N THR A 14 7.95 2.10 3.54
CA THR A 14 9.19 1.83 2.79
C THR A 14 9.84 3.05 2.16
N TRP A 15 9.11 4.14 1.92
CA TRP A 15 9.58 5.23 1.06
C TRP A 15 10.86 5.92 1.53
N ASN A 16 10.88 6.38 2.78
CA ASN A 16 12.00 7.16 3.28
C ASN A 16 13.32 6.38 3.36
N THR A 17 13.25 5.06 3.42
CA THR A 17 14.43 4.20 3.52
C THR A 17 14.86 3.65 2.17
N PHE A 18 13.92 3.20 1.34
CA PHE A 18 14.20 2.43 0.15
C PHE A 18 13.75 3.10 -1.16
N GLY A 19 12.85 4.11 -1.09
CA GLY A 19 12.29 4.76 -2.27
C GLY A 19 11.70 3.71 -3.23
N PRO A 20 12.06 3.74 -4.52
CA PRO A 20 11.55 2.79 -5.52
C PRO A 20 12.19 1.38 -5.44
N ASN A 21 13.25 1.20 -4.63
CA ASN A 21 14.01 -0.05 -4.54
C ASN A 21 13.36 -1.00 -3.55
N ILE A 22 12.18 -1.46 -3.87
CA ILE A 22 11.36 -2.38 -3.06
C ILE A 22 11.12 -3.68 -3.81
N ASN A 23 10.99 -4.78 -3.08
CA ASN A 23 10.64 -6.08 -3.61
C ASN A 23 10.01 -6.96 -2.52
N GLU A 24 9.51 -8.13 -2.93
CA GLU A 24 8.83 -9.08 -2.06
C GLU A 24 9.70 -9.52 -0.88
N GLN A 25 10.93 -9.95 -1.15
CA GLN A 25 11.85 -10.43 -0.11
C GLN A 25 12.08 -9.36 0.98
N MET A 26 12.27 -8.12 0.57
CA MET A 26 12.43 -7.00 1.50
C MET A 26 11.19 -6.80 2.38
N MET A 27 9.99 -6.94 1.84
CA MET A 27 8.75 -6.82 2.63
C MET A 27 8.63 -7.92 3.69
N LEU A 28 9.06 -9.14 3.36
CA LEU A 28 9.10 -10.24 4.32
C LEU A 28 10.12 -9.97 5.43
N GLU A 29 11.33 -9.53 5.07
CA GLU A 29 12.40 -9.20 6.01
C GLU A 29 12.02 -8.04 6.96
N ILE A 30 11.42 -6.97 6.44
CA ILE A 30 10.90 -5.86 7.25
C ILE A 30 9.87 -6.40 8.26
N THR A 31 8.97 -7.27 7.81
CA THR A 31 7.95 -7.87 8.65
C THR A 31 8.57 -8.69 9.79
N ASP A 32 9.58 -9.50 9.49
CA ASP A 32 10.30 -10.29 10.49
C ASP A 32 11.04 -9.39 11.48
N VAL A 33 11.77 -8.39 11.02
CA VAL A 33 12.47 -7.42 11.87
C VAL A 33 11.51 -6.68 12.81
N MET A 34 10.32 -6.31 12.34
CA MET A 34 9.30 -5.65 13.16
C MET A 34 8.88 -6.52 14.34
N VAL A 35 8.85 -7.84 14.18
CA VAL A 35 8.54 -8.80 15.24
C VAL A 35 9.76 -9.07 16.11
N GLU A 36 10.89 -9.44 15.52
CA GLU A 36 12.11 -9.86 16.22
C GLU A 36 12.69 -8.75 17.10
N ARG A 37 12.60 -7.49 16.65
CA ARG A 37 13.08 -6.33 17.40
C ARG A 37 12.05 -5.76 18.39
N GLY A 38 10.88 -6.39 18.51
CA GLY A 38 9.85 -6.00 19.48
C GLY A 38 9.01 -4.78 19.07
N TYR A 39 9.15 -4.26 17.85
CA TYR A 39 8.37 -3.12 17.40
C TYR A 39 6.87 -3.42 17.40
N ARG A 40 6.47 -4.61 16.92
CA ARG A 40 5.09 -5.07 16.97
C ARG A 40 4.52 -4.98 18.40
N ASP A 41 5.25 -5.49 19.38
CA ASP A 41 4.80 -5.57 20.77
C ASP A 41 4.82 -4.19 21.45
N ALA A 42 5.66 -3.27 20.95
CA ALA A 42 5.65 -1.86 21.33
C ALA A 42 4.53 -1.03 20.69
N GLY A 43 3.70 -1.64 19.81
CA GLY A 43 2.54 -0.96 19.22
C GLY A 43 2.68 -0.54 17.75
N TYR A 44 3.84 -0.76 17.11
CA TYR A 44 4.04 -0.51 15.69
C TYR A 44 3.43 -1.64 14.88
N LYS A 45 2.18 -1.46 14.45
CA LYS A 45 1.35 -2.54 13.90
C LYS A 45 1.33 -2.62 12.38
N TYR A 46 1.74 -1.56 11.68
CA TYR A 46 1.58 -1.47 10.22
C TYR A 46 2.91 -1.66 9.50
N VAL A 47 2.90 -2.51 8.46
CA VAL A 47 3.96 -2.60 7.45
C VAL A 47 3.36 -2.08 6.15
N VAL A 48 3.85 -0.94 5.67
CA VAL A 48 3.27 -0.21 4.54
C VAL A 48 4.24 -0.19 3.37
N ILE A 49 3.80 -0.75 2.23
CA ILE A 49 4.48 -0.60 0.96
C ILE A 49 4.07 0.73 0.32
N ASP A 50 5.06 1.51 -0.08
CA ASP A 50 4.84 2.82 -0.71
C ASP A 50 4.79 2.72 -2.25
N ASP A 51 4.96 3.82 -2.96
CA ASP A 51 4.89 3.91 -4.42
C ASP A 51 5.87 2.94 -5.13
N CYS A 52 5.69 2.73 -6.43
CA CYS A 52 6.50 1.87 -7.29
C CYS A 52 6.30 0.35 -7.09
N TRP A 53 5.19 -0.06 -6.50
CA TRP A 53 4.85 -1.48 -6.33
C TRP A 53 4.14 -2.08 -7.54
N SER A 54 3.44 -1.27 -8.35
CA SER A 54 2.62 -1.71 -9.47
C SER A 54 3.37 -1.70 -10.80
N MET A 55 2.75 -2.33 -11.79
CA MET A 55 3.10 -2.14 -13.20
C MET A 55 2.83 -0.70 -13.64
N ARG A 56 3.48 -0.26 -14.73
CA ARG A 56 3.29 1.06 -15.33
C ARG A 56 1.94 1.27 -15.99
N GLU A 57 1.21 0.19 -16.21
CA GLU A 57 -0.12 0.20 -16.85
C GLU A 57 -1.05 -0.74 -16.10
N ARG A 58 -2.34 -0.43 -16.14
CA ARG A 58 -3.41 -1.33 -15.68
C ARG A 58 -3.54 -2.51 -16.63
N ASN A 59 -4.08 -3.62 -16.17
CA ASN A 59 -4.38 -4.76 -17.02
C ASN A 59 -5.60 -4.48 -17.95
N GLU A 60 -5.94 -5.45 -18.77
CA GLU A 60 -7.07 -5.38 -19.72
C GLU A 60 -8.44 -5.15 -19.03
N ASN A 61 -8.56 -5.49 -17.76
CA ASN A 61 -9.76 -5.25 -16.95
C ASN A 61 -9.72 -3.89 -16.22
N GLY A 62 -8.71 -3.08 -16.44
CA GLY A 62 -8.51 -1.80 -15.79
C GLY A 62 -8.01 -1.91 -14.34
N GLU A 63 -7.52 -3.07 -13.90
CA GLU A 63 -7.05 -3.29 -12.53
C GLU A 63 -5.57 -2.93 -12.38
N LEU A 64 -5.20 -2.46 -11.19
CA LEU A 64 -3.80 -2.33 -10.79
C LEU A 64 -3.20 -3.73 -10.58
N VAL A 65 -1.99 -3.91 -11.09
CA VAL A 65 -1.26 -5.18 -11.00
C VAL A 65 0.08 -4.95 -10.32
N ALA A 66 0.44 -5.80 -9.38
CA ALA A 66 1.76 -5.81 -8.80
C ALA A 66 2.83 -6.08 -9.88
N ASP A 67 3.98 -5.41 -9.79
CA ASP A 67 5.11 -5.68 -10.67
C ASP A 67 5.61 -7.13 -10.43
N PRO A 68 5.50 -8.04 -11.41
CA PRO A 68 5.83 -9.44 -11.21
C PRO A 68 7.34 -9.71 -11.05
N GLU A 69 8.20 -8.79 -11.48
CA GLU A 69 9.65 -8.90 -11.25
C GLU A 69 10.00 -8.59 -9.79
N LYS A 70 9.28 -7.65 -9.18
CA LYS A 70 9.47 -7.26 -7.78
C LYS A 70 8.68 -8.13 -6.81
N PHE A 71 7.46 -8.52 -7.20
CA PHE A 71 6.47 -9.20 -6.35
C PHE A 71 5.87 -10.41 -7.05
N PRO A 72 6.66 -11.47 -7.27
CA PRO A 72 6.27 -12.62 -8.10
C PRO A 72 5.02 -13.37 -7.57
N HIS A 73 4.76 -13.33 -6.25
CA HIS A 73 3.58 -13.95 -5.64
C HIS A 73 2.43 -12.96 -5.41
N GLY A 74 2.62 -11.66 -5.77
CA GLY A 74 1.61 -10.62 -5.67
C GLY A 74 1.35 -10.10 -4.25
N MET A 75 0.48 -9.09 -4.16
CA MET A 75 0.25 -8.37 -2.90
C MET A 75 -0.51 -9.18 -1.85
N LYS A 76 -1.40 -10.08 -2.29
CA LYS A 76 -2.11 -10.94 -1.34
C LYS A 76 -1.15 -11.84 -0.56
N PHE A 77 -0.12 -12.37 -1.19
CA PHE A 77 0.90 -13.19 -0.53
C PHE A 77 1.62 -12.40 0.57
N ILE A 78 1.99 -11.16 0.28
CA ILE A 78 2.64 -10.27 1.26
C ILE A 78 1.67 -9.96 2.41
N ALA A 79 0.43 -9.63 2.11
CA ALA A 79 -0.60 -9.35 3.12
C ALA A 79 -0.80 -10.55 4.06
N ASP A 80 -0.94 -11.75 3.50
CA ASP A 80 -1.10 -12.99 4.28
C ASP A 80 0.13 -13.25 5.16
N TYR A 81 1.35 -12.99 4.67
CA TYR A 81 2.56 -13.12 5.46
C TYR A 81 2.60 -12.13 6.63
N VAL A 82 2.34 -10.86 6.36
CA VAL A 82 2.27 -9.81 7.37
C VAL A 82 1.23 -10.14 8.45
N HIS A 83 0.05 -10.60 8.05
CA HIS A 83 -1.00 -11.04 8.96
C HIS A 83 -0.59 -12.25 9.81
N SER A 84 0.13 -13.21 9.23
CA SER A 84 0.63 -14.38 9.95
C SER A 84 1.55 -14.01 11.11
N LYS A 85 2.19 -12.86 11.06
CA LYS A 85 3.07 -12.31 12.10
C LYS A 85 2.35 -11.39 13.10
N GLY A 86 1.02 -11.26 12.99
CA GLY A 86 0.21 -10.41 13.87
C GLY A 86 0.36 -8.91 13.60
N LEU A 87 0.77 -8.55 12.38
CA LEU A 87 0.88 -7.19 11.88
C LEU A 87 -0.24 -6.89 10.88
N LYS A 88 -0.36 -5.65 10.46
CA LYS A 88 -1.31 -5.16 9.47
C LYS A 88 -0.58 -4.69 8.22
N PHE A 89 -1.16 -4.97 7.06
CA PHE A 89 -0.57 -4.61 5.78
C PHE A 89 -1.18 -3.33 5.23
N GLY A 90 -0.31 -2.39 4.85
CA GLY A 90 -0.71 -1.15 4.19
C GLY A 90 -0.15 -1.03 2.79
N MET A 91 -0.87 -0.32 1.93
CA MET A 91 -0.47 -0.03 0.56
C MET A 91 -0.54 1.46 0.26
N TYR A 92 -0.03 1.82 -0.90
CA TYR A 92 -0.01 3.17 -1.43
C TYR A 92 -0.84 3.28 -2.70
N SER A 93 -1.57 4.37 -2.82
CA SER A 93 -2.14 4.87 -4.06
C SER A 93 -2.21 6.41 -4.02
N CYS A 94 -2.81 7.01 -5.02
CA CYS A 94 -2.90 8.45 -5.15
C CYS A 94 -4.27 8.87 -5.67
N ALA A 95 -4.79 9.99 -5.15
CA ALA A 95 -6.03 10.61 -5.60
C ALA A 95 -5.83 11.49 -6.86
N GLY A 96 -4.59 11.88 -7.17
CA GLY A 96 -4.26 12.59 -8.40
C GLY A 96 -4.22 11.67 -9.61
N ILE A 97 -4.07 12.22 -10.81
CA ILE A 97 -4.12 11.46 -12.07
C ILE A 97 -2.99 10.43 -12.23
N ARG A 98 -1.91 10.58 -11.46
CA ARG A 98 -0.80 9.63 -11.35
C ARG A 98 -0.26 9.63 -9.93
N THR A 99 0.45 8.57 -9.56
CA THR A 99 1.23 8.56 -8.33
C THR A 99 2.40 9.54 -8.43
N CYS A 100 3.02 9.90 -7.29
CA CYS A 100 4.15 10.84 -7.30
C CYS A 100 5.34 10.34 -8.13
N ALA A 101 5.52 9.03 -8.27
CA ALA A 101 6.53 8.41 -9.15
C ALA A 101 6.02 8.15 -10.59
N GLY A 102 4.81 8.61 -10.94
CA GLY A 102 4.25 8.54 -12.29
C GLY A 102 3.62 7.19 -12.66
N PHE A 103 3.27 6.37 -11.68
CA PHE A 103 2.52 5.12 -11.87
C PHE A 103 1.00 5.37 -11.99
N PRO A 104 0.21 4.38 -12.42
CA PRO A 104 -1.24 4.48 -12.36
C PRO A 104 -1.73 4.74 -10.94
N SER A 105 -2.62 5.73 -10.80
CA SER A 105 -3.26 6.10 -9.53
C SER A 105 -4.68 5.51 -9.45
N SER A 106 -5.37 5.76 -8.34
CA SER A 106 -6.78 5.34 -8.19
C SER A 106 -7.79 6.37 -8.74
N PHE A 107 -7.33 7.46 -9.34
CA PHE A 107 -8.21 8.46 -9.96
C PHE A 107 -9.14 7.81 -11.00
N ASP A 108 -10.44 8.06 -10.92
CA ASP A 108 -11.52 7.47 -11.72
C ASP A 108 -11.65 5.93 -11.60
N HIS A 109 -10.92 5.30 -10.67
CA HIS A 109 -10.95 3.85 -10.42
C HIS A 109 -11.11 3.51 -8.92
N GLU A 110 -11.48 4.48 -8.08
CA GLU A 110 -11.47 4.38 -6.62
C GLU A 110 -12.22 3.14 -6.10
N TYR A 111 -13.43 2.89 -6.63
CA TYR A 111 -14.23 1.74 -6.22
C TYR A 111 -13.67 0.40 -6.68
N GLN A 112 -13.06 0.37 -7.89
CA GLN A 112 -12.43 -0.83 -8.41
C GLN A 112 -11.18 -1.17 -7.59
N ASP A 113 -10.32 -0.18 -7.37
CA ASP A 113 -9.08 -0.35 -6.61
C ASP A 113 -9.36 -0.69 -5.15
N ALA A 114 -10.35 -0.05 -4.53
CA ALA A 114 -10.76 -0.38 -3.17
C ALA A 114 -11.19 -1.86 -3.04
N ARG A 115 -11.94 -2.39 -4.01
CA ARG A 115 -12.30 -3.82 -4.03
C ARG A 115 -11.08 -4.72 -4.25
N THR A 116 -10.17 -4.32 -5.12
CA THR A 116 -8.92 -5.04 -5.37
C THR A 116 -8.06 -5.09 -4.11
N PHE A 117 -7.82 -3.95 -3.45
CA PHE A 117 -7.07 -3.88 -2.21
C PHE A 117 -7.73 -4.69 -1.08
N ALA A 118 -9.05 -4.62 -0.95
CA ALA A 118 -9.79 -5.42 0.02
C ALA A 118 -9.64 -6.93 -0.25
N SER A 119 -9.64 -7.35 -1.53
CA SER A 119 -9.45 -8.75 -1.90
C SER A 119 -8.05 -9.28 -1.57
N TRP A 120 -7.05 -8.41 -1.53
CA TRP A 120 -5.69 -8.74 -1.11
C TRP A 120 -5.49 -8.71 0.41
N GLY A 121 -6.48 -8.22 1.17
CA GLY A 121 -6.38 -8.13 2.62
C GLY A 121 -5.66 -6.86 3.11
N VAL A 122 -5.70 -5.78 2.36
CA VAL A 122 -5.10 -4.50 2.75
C VAL A 122 -5.89 -3.88 3.91
N ASP A 123 -5.20 -3.51 4.99
CA ASP A 123 -5.79 -2.90 6.20
C ASP A 123 -5.69 -1.38 6.22
N PHE A 124 -4.75 -0.81 5.48
CA PHE A 124 -4.45 0.62 5.49
C PHE A 124 -4.04 1.10 4.10
N LEU A 125 -4.54 2.24 3.69
CA LEU A 125 -4.14 2.90 2.44
C LEU A 125 -3.50 4.25 2.76
N LYS A 126 -2.23 4.42 2.37
CA LYS A 126 -1.62 5.74 2.22
C LYS A 126 -2.13 6.30 0.89
N TYR A 127 -2.93 7.34 0.95
CA TYR A 127 -3.58 7.93 -0.20
C TYR A 127 -3.05 9.34 -0.44
N ASP A 128 -2.13 9.45 -1.38
CA ASP A 128 -1.39 10.68 -1.68
C ASP A 128 -2.14 11.59 -2.67
N TRP A 129 -1.58 12.74 -2.94
CA TRP A 129 -2.15 13.70 -3.88
C TRP A 129 -1.05 14.36 -4.72
N CYS A 130 -0.76 13.74 -5.86
CA CYS A 130 0.21 14.22 -6.85
C CYS A 130 -0.50 14.43 -8.19
N PHE A 131 0.00 15.39 -9.01
CA PHE A 131 -0.58 15.69 -10.32
C PHE A 131 -2.09 16.00 -10.24
N ASP A 132 -2.43 16.99 -9.44
CA ASP A 132 -3.80 17.38 -9.05
C ASP A 132 -4.44 18.45 -9.93
N GLU A 133 -3.82 18.83 -11.03
CA GLU A 133 -4.21 19.96 -11.90
C GLU A 133 -5.68 19.91 -12.39
N ALA A 134 -6.30 18.72 -12.35
CA ALA A 134 -7.68 18.50 -12.76
C ALA A 134 -8.68 18.41 -11.60
N GLN A 135 -8.26 18.53 -10.34
CA GLN A 135 -9.10 18.23 -9.18
C GLN A 135 -9.05 19.33 -8.10
N SER A 136 -10.17 19.50 -7.40
CA SER A 136 -10.15 20.23 -6.13
C SER A 136 -9.86 19.27 -4.97
N PRO A 137 -9.23 19.75 -3.87
CA PRO A 137 -8.99 18.92 -2.67
C PRO A 137 -10.26 18.24 -2.16
N GLN A 138 -11.40 18.92 -2.20
CA GLN A 138 -12.68 18.39 -1.75
C GLN A 138 -13.21 17.26 -2.65
N GLY A 139 -12.86 17.25 -3.93
CA GLY A 139 -13.22 16.20 -4.88
C GLY A 139 -12.38 14.93 -4.72
N ALA A 140 -11.10 15.09 -4.38
CA ALA A 140 -10.14 14.00 -4.31
C ALA A 140 -10.36 13.01 -3.16
N TYR A 141 -11.01 13.46 -2.07
CA TYR A 141 -11.17 12.69 -0.82
C TYR A 141 -12.64 12.43 -0.44
N ARG A 142 -13.55 12.43 -1.40
CA ARG A 142 -15.00 12.14 -1.20
C ARG A 142 -15.37 10.67 -1.24
#